data_7d64d9f35736ecef709b14f7c4d3933f
#
_entry.id   7d64d9f35736ecef709b14f7c4d3933f
#
_cell.length_a   1.000
_cell.length_b   1.000
_cell.length_c   1.000
_cell.angle_alpha   90.00
_cell.angle_beta   90.00
_cell.angle_gamma   90.00
#
_symmetry.space_group_name_H-M   'P 1'
#
loop_
_entity.id
_entity.type
_entity.pdbx_description
1 polymer ?
#
loop_
_entity_poly.entity_id
_entity_poly.type
_entity_poly.pdbx_seq_one_letter_code
_entity_poly.pdbx_strand_id
1 'polypeptide(L)'
;MKKEWKERKVLYVHGGKRFLLPDGEIYGYPKDMLISLKDRYLYLGANVQFVQYGIPASQQKSADLINLKENGIDVIPVKYYLTLGTYKYRKETKKIIHEAVCQCDILIVRVPSLIAYMAQQAAIKYHKPYIIEVVGCAWEAFWHYAALTKIYAPFSYLRLKKNVAIAKYVIYVSNVFLQKRYPNKQHVCSISNVMLQEVSEEIIEKKIDLLSKEKDKLIVTTLAAVDVLYKGQHFVIEAIARLRKKGYLFEYHVAGDGDQTRLKNIAKRFGVAQQVIFDGMLNANQVYELLDNTDIYIQPSLTEGLPRAVIEAMSRGCAVLGTKAGGISELVGKDFIFRRGNVTEIVNLMVKFVENKALLIESSKESFKKAKIFNKDILDSRRKVFYDTFVAENSEK
;
A
#
# COMPACT_ATOMS: atom_id res chain seq x y z
N MET A 1 9.38 29.55 8.99
CA MET A 1 8.96 29.61 7.56
C MET A 1 8.21 30.91 7.32
N LYS A 2 8.87 31.91 6.76
CA LYS A 2 8.25 33.25 6.49
C LYS A 2 7.53 33.34 5.13
N LYS A 3 7.65 32.31 4.25
CA LYS A 3 7.04 32.34 2.93
C LYS A 3 5.54 32.08 2.98
N GLU A 4 4.80 32.81 2.14
CA GLU A 4 3.38 32.54 1.90
C GLU A 4 3.16 31.16 1.27
N TRP A 5 1.97 30.60 1.42
CA TRP A 5 1.62 29.29 0.87
C TRP A 5 1.93 29.16 -0.64
N LYS A 6 1.68 30.22 -1.42
CA LYS A 6 1.94 30.24 -2.88
C LYS A 6 3.41 30.07 -3.25
N GLU A 7 4.32 30.45 -2.37
CA GLU A 7 5.78 30.41 -2.60
C GLU A 7 6.44 29.17 -2.01
N ARG A 8 5.75 28.44 -1.13
CA ARG A 8 6.34 27.27 -0.44
C ARG A 8 6.58 26.11 -1.41
N LYS A 9 7.80 25.57 -1.35
CA LYS A 9 8.22 24.38 -2.07
C LYS A 9 8.20 23.17 -1.15
N VAL A 10 7.33 22.22 -1.47
CA VAL A 10 7.20 20.94 -0.75
C VAL A 10 7.92 19.86 -1.56
N LEU A 11 8.92 19.22 -0.97
CA LEU A 11 9.66 18.14 -1.58
C LEU A 11 9.24 16.80 -0.98
N TYR A 12 8.78 15.89 -1.80
CA TYR A 12 8.48 14.51 -1.40
C TYR A 12 9.55 13.56 -1.92
N VAL A 13 10.09 12.72 -1.04
CA VAL A 13 11.15 11.76 -1.39
C VAL A 13 10.76 10.33 -1.04
N HIS A 14 10.72 9.46 -2.05
CA HIS A 14 10.46 8.03 -1.90
C HIS A 14 11.12 7.20 -3.01
N GLY A 15 11.55 5.98 -2.70
CA GLY A 15 12.22 5.05 -3.63
C GLY A 15 11.32 4.42 -4.70
N GLY A 16 10.23 5.07 -5.08
CA GLY A 16 9.43 4.66 -6.22
C GLY A 16 10.23 4.76 -7.53
N LYS A 17 9.89 3.91 -8.49
CA LYS A 17 10.53 3.87 -9.81
C LYS A 17 9.60 4.51 -10.83
N ARG A 18 10.15 5.34 -11.72
CA ARG A 18 9.48 5.97 -12.85
C ARG A 18 10.27 5.72 -14.12
N PHE A 19 9.62 5.81 -15.27
CA PHE A 19 10.23 5.55 -16.54
C PHE A 19 10.84 6.83 -17.09
N LEU A 20 12.15 6.79 -17.35
CA LEU A 20 12.88 7.83 -18.05
C LEU A 20 12.99 7.41 -19.52
N LEU A 21 12.34 8.13 -20.41
CA LEU A 21 12.39 7.86 -21.84
C LEU A 21 13.55 8.61 -22.50
N PRO A 22 13.89 8.27 -23.77
CA PRO A 22 14.99 8.91 -24.50
C PRO A 22 14.81 10.41 -24.75
N ASP A 23 13.58 10.93 -24.67
CA ASP A 23 13.26 12.36 -24.72
C ASP A 23 13.70 13.14 -23.46
N GLY A 24 14.14 12.43 -22.43
CA GLY A 24 14.55 13.00 -21.13
C GLY A 24 13.38 13.26 -20.18
N GLU A 25 12.14 13.01 -20.58
CA GLU A 25 10.96 13.21 -19.78
C GLU A 25 10.62 11.97 -18.94
N ILE A 26 9.88 12.19 -17.84
CA ILE A 26 9.50 11.15 -16.87
C ILE A 26 8.04 10.73 -17.08
N TYR A 27 7.88 9.43 -17.22
CA TYR A 27 6.57 8.80 -17.45
C TYR A 27 6.17 7.90 -16.29
N GLY A 28 4.87 7.79 -16.08
CA GLY A 28 4.23 6.90 -15.12
C GLY A 28 2.97 6.29 -15.69
N TYR A 29 2.32 5.40 -14.94
CA TYR A 29 1.02 4.88 -15.35
C TYR A 29 -0.08 5.95 -15.19
N PRO A 30 -1.18 5.91 -15.97
CA PRO A 30 -2.28 6.89 -15.92
C PRO A 30 -2.88 7.09 -14.52
N LYS A 31 -2.78 6.08 -13.65
CA LYS A 31 -3.21 6.12 -12.25
C LYS A 31 -2.03 6.16 -11.29
N ASP A 32 -1.01 6.94 -11.64
CA ASP A 32 0.14 7.08 -10.77
C ASP A 32 -0.27 7.66 -9.40
N MET A 33 0.23 7.00 -8.35
CA MET A 33 -0.02 7.44 -6.98
C MET A 33 0.44 8.88 -6.72
N LEU A 34 1.39 9.41 -7.52
CA LEU A 34 1.89 10.79 -7.36
C LEU A 34 0.81 11.83 -7.61
N ILE A 35 -0.16 11.57 -8.50
CA ILE A 35 -1.28 12.47 -8.77
C ILE A 35 -2.06 12.73 -7.48
N SER A 36 -2.48 11.67 -6.81
CA SER A 36 -3.21 11.78 -5.55
C SER A 36 -2.36 12.25 -4.36
N LEU A 37 -1.05 12.01 -4.40
CA LEU A 37 -0.14 12.51 -3.38
C LEU A 37 0.10 14.01 -3.55
N LYS A 38 0.19 14.53 -4.78
CA LYS A 38 0.31 15.96 -5.04
C LYS A 38 -0.82 16.72 -4.36
N ASP A 39 -2.07 16.36 -4.63
CA ASP A 39 -3.24 17.03 -4.06
C ASP A 39 -3.19 17.07 -2.53
N ARG A 40 -2.74 15.98 -1.91
CA ARG A 40 -2.56 15.88 -0.45
C ARG A 40 -1.54 16.86 0.10
N TYR A 41 -0.43 17.07 -0.61
CA TYR A 41 0.65 17.95 -0.16
C TYR A 41 0.48 19.41 -0.58
N LEU A 42 -0.41 19.70 -1.53
CA LEU A 42 -0.83 21.08 -1.84
C LEU A 42 -1.34 21.84 -0.61
N TYR A 43 -1.78 21.14 0.43
CA TYR A 43 -2.12 21.77 1.71
C TYR A 43 -0.92 22.48 2.37
N LEU A 44 0.28 21.95 2.21
CA LEU A 44 1.51 22.47 2.81
C LEU A 44 2.16 23.60 1.98
N GLY A 45 1.97 23.60 0.67
CA GLY A 45 2.52 24.61 -0.23
C GLY A 45 2.14 24.34 -1.69
N ALA A 46 2.08 25.42 -2.49
CA ALA A 46 1.60 25.35 -3.87
C ALA A 46 2.53 24.59 -4.82
N ASN A 47 3.84 24.53 -4.52
CA ASN A 47 4.85 23.92 -5.38
C ASN A 47 5.27 22.55 -4.81
N VAL A 48 4.70 21.46 -5.32
CA VAL A 48 5.01 20.10 -4.89
C VAL A 48 5.90 19.40 -5.91
N GLN A 49 7.10 19.00 -5.48
CA GLN A 49 8.07 18.25 -6.30
C GLN A 49 8.33 16.86 -5.70
N PHE A 50 8.65 15.90 -6.56
CA PHE A 50 8.88 14.51 -6.18
C PHE A 50 10.29 14.07 -6.56
N VAL A 51 11.04 13.46 -5.62
CA VAL A 51 12.30 12.78 -5.94
C VAL A 51 12.04 11.28 -6.02
N GLN A 52 12.30 10.68 -7.19
CA GLN A 52 12.05 9.27 -7.49
C GLN A 52 13.21 8.68 -8.31
N TYR A 53 13.33 7.35 -8.34
CA TYR A 53 14.26 6.70 -9.25
C TYR A 53 13.78 6.80 -10.70
N GLY A 54 14.59 7.39 -11.58
CA GLY A 54 14.42 7.30 -13.03
C GLY A 54 15.04 6.00 -13.56
N ILE A 55 14.23 5.15 -14.19
CA ILE A 55 14.67 3.90 -14.81
C ILE A 55 14.53 4.06 -16.31
N PRO A 56 15.62 3.87 -17.09
CA PRO A 56 15.54 3.91 -18.54
C PRO A 56 14.49 2.95 -19.08
N ALA A 57 13.68 3.42 -20.01
CA ALA A 57 12.68 2.62 -20.71
C ALA A 57 12.74 2.88 -22.22
N SER A 58 12.32 1.90 -23.04
CA SER A 58 12.20 2.05 -24.48
C SER A 58 10.93 2.80 -24.88
N GLN A 59 10.93 3.43 -26.05
CA GLN A 59 9.75 4.11 -26.60
C GLN A 59 8.54 3.18 -26.79
N GLN A 60 8.75 1.89 -27.07
CA GLN A 60 7.64 0.91 -27.20
C GLN A 60 6.83 0.76 -25.90
N LYS A 61 7.42 1.06 -24.74
CA LYS A 61 6.75 1.01 -23.44
C LYS A 61 5.90 2.26 -23.16
N SER A 62 6.02 3.30 -23.98
CA SER A 62 5.32 4.58 -23.76
C SER A 62 3.83 4.56 -24.11
N ALA A 63 3.34 3.57 -24.90
CA ALA A 63 1.96 3.53 -25.35
C ALA A 63 0.94 3.49 -24.19
N ASP A 64 1.30 2.88 -23.06
CA ASP A 64 0.46 2.75 -21.87
C ASP A 64 0.85 3.73 -20.74
N LEU A 65 1.76 4.66 -21.00
CA LEU A 65 2.30 5.59 -20.01
C LEU A 65 1.87 7.02 -20.31
N ILE A 66 1.74 7.83 -19.27
CA ILE A 66 1.50 9.27 -19.39
C ILE A 66 2.76 10.06 -19.01
N ASN A 67 2.99 11.19 -19.66
CA ASN A 67 4.00 12.15 -19.25
C ASN A 67 3.56 12.78 -17.92
N LEU A 68 4.37 12.61 -16.86
CA LEU A 68 4.01 13.09 -15.53
C LEU A 68 4.01 14.63 -15.45
N LYS A 69 4.92 15.29 -16.15
CA LYS A 69 5.02 16.76 -16.18
C LYS A 69 3.81 17.40 -16.84
N GLU A 70 3.35 16.87 -17.97
CA GLU A 70 2.13 17.33 -18.66
C GLU A 70 0.89 17.15 -17.78
N ASN A 71 0.91 16.16 -16.88
CA ASN A 71 -0.13 15.93 -15.88
C ASN A 71 0.13 16.70 -14.57
N GLY A 72 1.01 17.69 -14.60
CA GLY A 72 1.29 18.59 -13.49
C GLY A 72 2.08 17.96 -12.36
N ILE A 73 2.77 16.83 -12.57
CA ILE A 73 3.61 16.15 -11.59
C ILE A 73 5.09 16.43 -11.90
N ASP A 74 5.70 17.25 -11.07
CA ASP A 74 7.12 17.61 -11.20
C ASP A 74 8.00 16.59 -10.48
N VAL A 75 8.82 15.83 -11.25
CA VAL A 75 9.68 14.76 -10.74
C VAL A 75 11.15 15.08 -11.02
N ILE A 76 11.95 15.08 -9.96
CA ILE A 76 13.41 15.12 -10.02
C ILE A 76 13.90 13.67 -10.08
N PRO A 77 14.34 13.17 -11.24
CA PRO A 77 14.82 11.80 -11.38
C PRO A 77 16.19 11.63 -10.74
N VAL A 78 16.36 10.56 -9.97
CA VAL A 78 17.67 10.15 -9.47
C VAL A 78 18.02 8.76 -10.00
N LYS A 79 19.32 8.52 -10.25
CA LYS A 79 19.77 7.24 -10.76
C LYS A 79 19.57 6.12 -9.73
N TYR A 80 19.09 4.98 -10.20
CA TYR A 80 18.97 3.77 -9.38
C TYR A 80 20.37 3.22 -9.06
N TYR A 81 20.65 2.97 -7.76
CA TYR A 81 21.99 2.55 -7.30
C TYR A 81 21.96 1.32 -6.37
N LEU A 82 20.89 0.54 -6.38
CA LEU A 82 20.70 -0.54 -5.41
C LEU A 82 21.21 -1.91 -5.88
N THR A 83 21.96 -1.95 -6.99
CA THR A 83 22.63 -3.16 -7.48
C THR A 83 24.14 -2.93 -7.56
N LEU A 84 24.92 -4.01 -7.60
CA LEU A 84 26.39 -3.91 -7.71
C LEU A 84 26.82 -3.04 -8.91
N GLY A 85 26.22 -3.24 -10.10
CA GLY A 85 26.54 -2.49 -11.30
C GLY A 85 26.14 -1.02 -11.27
N THR A 86 25.14 -0.66 -10.47
CA THR A 86 24.62 0.71 -10.37
C THR A 86 25.10 1.47 -9.13
N TYR A 87 25.78 0.82 -8.20
CA TYR A 87 26.21 1.43 -6.94
C TYR A 87 27.10 2.69 -7.13
N LYS A 88 27.83 2.77 -8.23
CA LYS A 88 28.61 3.96 -8.64
C LYS A 88 27.80 5.26 -8.68
N TYR A 89 26.50 5.18 -8.95
CA TYR A 89 25.61 6.35 -9.01
C TYR A 89 25.19 6.89 -7.64
N ARG A 90 25.54 6.22 -6.54
CA ARG A 90 25.12 6.61 -5.18
C ARG A 90 25.59 8.02 -4.79
N LYS A 91 26.80 8.41 -5.18
CA LYS A 91 27.35 9.76 -4.89
C LYS A 91 26.57 10.85 -5.60
N GLU A 92 26.32 10.66 -6.90
CA GLU A 92 25.53 11.56 -7.75
C GLU A 92 24.10 11.70 -7.22
N THR A 93 23.41 10.57 -6.96
CA THR A 93 22.07 10.54 -6.36
C THR A 93 22.03 11.31 -5.04
N LYS A 94 23.04 11.12 -4.18
CA LYS A 94 23.14 11.87 -2.91
C LYS A 94 23.27 13.37 -3.14
N LYS A 95 24.08 13.81 -4.12
CA LYS A 95 24.27 15.23 -4.47
C LYS A 95 22.95 15.86 -4.88
N ILE A 96 22.24 15.25 -5.84
CA ILE A 96 20.94 15.73 -6.33
C ILE A 96 19.92 15.86 -5.18
N ILE A 97 19.83 14.86 -4.30
CA ILE A 97 18.93 14.88 -3.15
C ILE A 97 19.30 16.03 -2.20
N HIS A 98 20.59 16.25 -1.92
CA HIS A 98 21.02 17.34 -1.05
C HIS A 98 20.69 18.71 -1.63
N GLU A 99 20.88 18.92 -2.93
CA GLU A 99 20.53 20.15 -3.65
C GLU A 99 19.01 20.40 -3.60
N ALA A 100 18.20 19.39 -3.91
CA ALA A 100 16.74 19.48 -3.85
C ALA A 100 16.24 19.81 -2.42
N VAL A 101 16.79 19.16 -1.39
CA VAL A 101 16.45 19.44 0.02
C VAL A 101 16.89 20.85 0.44
N CYS A 102 18.05 21.31 -0.02
CA CYS A 102 18.50 22.67 0.27
C CYS A 102 17.52 23.72 -0.26
N GLN A 103 16.93 23.49 -1.43
CA GLN A 103 16.02 24.40 -2.12
C GLN A 103 14.55 24.31 -1.66
N CYS A 104 14.16 23.25 -0.96
CA CYS A 104 12.79 23.09 -0.47
C CYS A 104 12.57 23.87 0.84
N ASP A 105 11.30 24.17 1.12
CA ASP A 105 10.86 24.77 2.39
C ASP A 105 10.36 23.69 3.35
N ILE A 106 9.71 22.65 2.84
CA ILE A 106 9.18 21.52 3.60
C ILE A 106 9.59 20.22 2.91
N LEU A 107 10.07 19.25 3.71
CA LEU A 107 10.41 17.92 3.22
C LEU A 107 9.45 16.86 3.76
N ILE A 108 8.95 16.01 2.88
CA ILE A 108 8.21 14.80 3.21
C ILE A 108 9.06 13.58 2.84
N VAL A 109 9.41 12.76 3.83
CA VAL A 109 10.17 11.52 3.61
C VAL A 109 9.30 10.30 3.86
N ARG A 110 9.10 9.49 2.85
CA ARG A 110 8.31 8.26 2.95
C ARG A 110 9.21 7.05 3.09
N VAL A 111 9.07 6.37 4.22
CA VAL A 111 9.94 5.28 4.63
C VAL A 111 9.17 3.94 4.78
N PRO A 112 9.84 2.79 4.57
CA PRO A 112 11.29 2.61 4.35
C PRO A 112 11.73 2.92 2.91
N SER A 113 12.78 3.73 2.77
CA SER A 113 13.40 4.03 1.47
C SER A 113 14.80 4.60 1.67
N LEU A 114 15.80 4.12 0.91
CA LEU A 114 17.18 4.57 1.09
C LEU A 114 17.39 6.03 0.68
N ILE A 115 16.72 6.50 -0.38
CA ILE A 115 16.80 7.91 -0.79
C ILE A 115 16.04 8.82 0.20
N ALA A 116 14.96 8.34 0.81
CA ALA A 116 14.26 9.07 1.87
C ALA A 116 15.14 9.26 3.11
N TYR A 117 15.94 8.27 3.49
CA TYR A 117 16.92 8.45 4.57
C TYR A 117 18.03 9.43 4.23
N MET A 118 18.49 9.49 2.97
CA MET A 118 19.43 10.51 2.52
C MET A 118 18.83 11.90 2.61
N ALA A 119 17.58 12.05 2.20
CA ALA A 119 16.85 13.32 2.27
C ALA A 119 16.63 13.78 3.72
N GLN A 120 16.27 12.85 4.63
CA GLN A 120 16.18 13.17 6.06
C GLN A 120 17.51 13.67 6.64
N GLN A 121 18.62 13.00 6.32
CA GLN A 121 19.95 13.43 6.75
C GLN A 121 20.30 14.83 6.21
N ALA A 122 19.93 15.12 4.95
CA ALA A 122 20.11 16.44 4.37
C ALA A 122 19.23 17.49 5.09
N ALA A 123 17.97 17.17 5.40
CA ALA A 123 17.10 18.07 6.15
C ALA A 123 17.63 18.41 7.54
N ILE A 124 18.15 17.42 8.25
CA ILE A 124 18.82 17.66 9.56
C ILE A 124 20.04 18.57 9.39
N LYS A 125 20.87 18.32 8.38
CA LYS A 125 22.08 19.12 8.10
C LYS A 125 21.75 20.57 7.75
N TYR A 126 20.68 20.81 6.97
CA TYR A 126 20.29 22.15 6.49
C TYR A 126 19.16 22.77 7.33
N HIS A 127 18.84 22.18 8.50
CA HIS A 127 17.79 22.66 9.41
C HIS A 127 16.43 22.85 8.72
N LYS A 128 16.10 21.96 7.75
CA LYS A 128 14.82 22.02 7.04
C LYS A 128 13.74 21.29 7.85
N PRO A 129 12.53 21.87 7.96
CA PRO A 129 11.39 21.20 8.58
C PRO A 129 10.98 19.99 7.72
N TYR A 130 10.71 18.84 8.39
CA TYR A 130 10.33 17.64 7.68
C TYR A 130 9.32 16.79 8.44
N ILE A 131 8.53 16.03 7.67
CA ILE A 131 7.57 15.02 8.14
C ILE A 131 8.05 13.65 7.65
N ILE A 132 8.00 12.64 8.52
CA ILE A 132 8.22 11.24 8.13
C ILE A 132 6.87 10.55 7.97
N GLU A 133 6.65 9.88 6.81
CA GLU A 133 5.56 8.95 6.59
C GLU A 133 6.06 7.51 6.66
N VAL A 134 5.65 6.78 7.69
CA VAL A 134 6.00 5.36 7.89
C VAL A 134 4.92 4.50 7.26
N VAL A 135 5.22 3.90 6.09
CA VAL A 135 4.23 3.17 5.27
C VAL A 135 4.41 1.66 5.26
N GLY A 136 5.46 1.15 5.88
CA GLY A 136 5.74 -0.27 5.90
C GLY A 136 6.79 -0.67 6.91
N CYS A 137 6.93 -1.98 7.11
CA CYS A 137 7.91 -2.56 8.00
C CYS A 137 9.21 -2.89 7.26
N ALA A 138 10.29 -2.22 7.58
CA ALA A 138 11.60 -2.45 6.95
C ALA A 138 12.14 -3.87 7.20
N TRP A 139 11.90 -4.45 8.38
CA TRP A 139 12.26 -5.84 8.67
C TRP A 139 11.56 -6.80 7.71
N GLU A 140 10.23 -6.74 7.65
CA GLU A 140 9.43 -7.70 6.88
C GLU A 140 9.67 -7.55 5.37
N ALA A 141 9.91 -6.34 4.89
CA ALA A 141 10.22 -6.08 3.49
C ALA A 141 11.47 -6.86 3.02
N PHE A 142 12.54 -6.91 3.85
CA PHE A 142 13.75 -7.66 3.50
C PHE A 142 13.68 -9.14 3.87
N TRP A 143 12.96 -9.49 4.95
CA TRP A 143 12.85 -10.87 5.42
C TRP A 143 12.10 -11.78 4.45
N HIS A 144 11.08 -11.25 3.78
CA HIS A 144 10.23 -12.01 2.86
C HIS A 144 10.54 -11.80 1.38
N TYR A 145 11.53 -10.96 1.05
CA TYR A 145 11.86 -10.67 -0.35
C TYR A 145 12.73 -11.77 -0.99
N ALA A 146 13.87 -12.08 -0.39
CA ALA A 146 14.78 -13.13 -0.84
C ALA A 146 15.62 -13.68 0.32
N ALA A 147 16.22 -14.86 0.15
CA ALA A 147 17.01 -15.50 1.20
C ALA A 147 18.19 -14.63 1.67
N LEU A 148 18.93 -14.06 0.74
CA LEU A 148 20.09 -13.19 1.04
C LEU A 148 19.72 -11.87 1.71
N THR A 149 18.53 -11.33 1.43
CA THR A 149 18.09 -10.06 2.03
C THR A 149 17.73 -10.18 3.51
N LYS A 150 17.52 -11.40 4.02
CA LYS A 150 17.25 -11.65 5.45
C LYS A 150 18.37 -11.13 6.35
N ILE A 151 19.64 -11.21 5.91
CA ILE A 151 20.79 -10.71 6.65
C ILE A 151 20.71 -9.19 6.83
N TYR A 152 20.14 -8.47 5.87
CA TYR A 152 20.00 -7.02 5.91
C TYR A 152 18.77 -6.55 6.74
N ALA A 153 17.82 -7.42 7.00
CA ALA A 153 16.58 -7.07 7.70
C ALA A 153 16.81 -6.42 9.09
N PRO A 154 17.71 -6.94 9.99
CA PRO A 154 17.99 -6.31 11.28
C PRO A 154 18.53 -4.88 11.15
N PHE A 155 19.48 -4.66 10.24
CA PHE A 155 20.07 -3.33 10.00
C PHE A 155 19.04 -2.35 9.45
N SER A 156 18.20 -2.79 8.53
CA SER A 156 17.11 -1.97 7.99
C SER A 156 16.09 -1.59 9.07
N TYR A 157 15.75 -2.53 9.95
CA TYR A 157 14.88 -2.31 11.09
C TYR A 157 15.46 -1.25 12.05
N LEU A 158 16.70 -1.43 12.50
CA LEU A 158 17.37 -0.51 13.43
C LEU A 158 17.51 0.88 12.80
N ARG A 159 17.85 0.94 11.53
CA ARG A 159 17.93 2.20 10.79
C ARG A 159 16.60 2.93 10.76
N LEU A 160 15.50 2.25 10.38
CA LEU A 160 14.17 2.86 10.37
C LEU A 160 13.76 3.31 11.78
N LYS A 161 13.96 2.46 12.79
CA LYS A 161 13.67 2.77 14.19
C LYS A 161 14.39 4.04 14.66
N LYS A 162 15.71 4.17 14.38
CA LYS A 162 16.49 5.37 14.70
C LYS A 162 15.97 6.61 13.97
N ASN A 163 15.73 6.51 12.66
CA ASN A 163 15.28 7.66 11.86
C ASN A 163 13.88 8.15 12.27
N VAL A 164 12.99 7.23 12.63
CA VAL A 164 11.66 7.60 13.16
C VAL A 164 11.78 8.23 14.54
N ALA A 165 12.59 7.66 15.44
CA ALA A 165 12.71 8.14 16.83
C ALA A 165 13.21 9.58 16.96
N ILE A 166 14.07 10.05 16.04
CA ILE A 166 14.63 11.41 16.04
C ILE A 166 13.75 12.45 15.33
N ALA A 167 12.69 12.01 14.64
CA ALA A 167 11.83 12.93 13.91
C ALA A 167 10.82 13.62 14.84
N LYS A 168 10.60 14.92 14.63
CA LYS A 168 9.61 15.69 15.40
C LYS A 168 8.17 15.38 14.95
N TYR A 169 7.95 15.09 13.67
CA TYR A 169 6.63 14.88 13.06
C TYR A 169 6.59 13.57 12.31
N VAL A 170 5.69 12.67 12.70
CA VAL A 170 5.59 11.33 12.13
C VAL A 170 4.14 10.95 11.83
N ILE A 171 3.88 10.54 10.60
CA ILE A 171 2.62 9.95 10.18
C ILE A 171 2.82 8.44 9.98
N TYR A 172 2.00 7.62 10.62
CA TYR A 172 1.96 6.18 10.39
C TYR A 172 0.71 5.82 9.58
N VAL A 173 0.84 4.89 8.64
CA VAL A 173 -0.35 4.40 7.91
C VAL A 173 -1.20 3.44 8.73
N SER A 174 -0.65 2.83 9.78
CA SER A 174 -1.36 1.95 10.72
C SER A 174 -1.66 2.66 12.03
N ASN A 175 -2.56 2.10 12.84
CA ASN A 175 -2.88 2.67 14.16
C ASN A 175 -2.04 2.07 15.30
N VAL A 176 -1.52 0.84 15.14
CA VAL A 176 -0.86 0.11 16.22
C VAL A 176 0.44 -0.54 15.76
N PHE A 177 0.43 -1.27 14.65
CA PHE A 177 1.54 -2.14 14.22
C PHE A 177 2.84 -1.39 14.02
N LEU A 178 2.83 -0.32 13.20
CA LEU A 178 4.05 0.42 12.88
C LEU A 178 4.51 1.27 14.07
N GLN A 179 3.59 1.82 14.87
CA GLN A 179 3.91 2.59 16.07
C GLN A 179 4.61 1.74 17.13
N LYS A 180 4.13 0.51 17.37
CA LYS A 180 4.79 -0.43 18.29
C LYS A 180 6.19 -0.82 17.79
N ARG A 181 6.33 -0.95 16.49
CA ARG A 181 7.57 -1.40 15.86
C ARG A 181 8.62 -0.29 15.76
N TYR A 182 8.19 0.92 15.47
CA TYR A 182 9.01 2.12 15.29
C TYR A 182 8.47 3.27 16.15
N PRO A 183 8.61 3.19 17.48
CA PRO A 183 8.00 4.16 18.39
C PRO A 183 8.60 5.55 18.21
N ASN A 184 7.73 6.56 18.32
CA ASN A 184 8.10 7.96 18.44
C ASN A 184 7.29 8.60 19.56
N LYS A 185 7.88 9.55 20.30
CA LYS A 185 7.27 10.23 21.46
C LYS A 185 6.91 11.70 21.18
N GLN A 186 7.12 12.15 19.97
CA GLN A 186 6.86 13.53 19.53
C GLN A 186 5.46 13.66 18.89
N HIS A 187 5.29 14.52 17.90
CA HIS A 187 4.03 14.69 17.20
C HIS A 187 3.77 13.51 16.26
N VAL A 188 2.84 12.65 16.64
CA VAL A 188 2.48 11.45 15.85
C VAL A 188 1.02 11.46 15.45
N CYS A 189 0.74 10.97 14.25
CA CYS A 189 -0.61 10.77 13.77
C CYS A 189 -0.72 9.45 12.98
N SER A 190 -1.92 8.84 13.02
CA SER A 190 -2.24 7.63 12.26
C SER A 190 -3.19 7.98 11.12
N ILE A 191 -2.70 7.92 9.87
CA ILE A 191 -3.48 8.29 8.69
C ILE A 191 -3.19 7.28 7.59
N SER A 192 -4.18 6.46 7.25
CA SER A 192 -4.09 5.54 6.11
C SER A 192 -3.92 6.31 4.79
N ASN A 193 -3.26 5.64 3.84
CA ASN A 193 -3.12 6.14 2.47
C ASN A 193 -4.23 5.62 1.54
N VAL A 194 -5.23 4.93 2.06
CA VAL A 194 -6.39 4.52 1.28
C VAL A 194 -7.19 5.73 0.83
N MET A 195 -7.79 5.62 -0.35
CA MET A 195 -8.76 6.60 -0.86
C MET A 195 -10.00 5.80 -1.23
N LEU A 196 -10.96 5.79 -0.32
CA LEU A 196 -12.23 5.15 -0.56
C LEU A 196 -13.11 6.04 -1.44
N GLN A 197 -13.92 5.41 -2.30
CA GLN A 197 -15.14 6.03 -2.80
C GLN A 197 -16.12 6.23 -1.64
N GLU A 198 -17.24 6.85 -1.91
CA GLU A 198 -18.29 7.03 -0.91
C GLU A 198 -18.67 5.70 -0.25
N VAL A 199 -18.81 5.74 1.08
CA VAL A 199 -19.21 4.59 1.90
C VAL A 199 -20.61 4.89 2.44
N SER A 200 -21.66 4.37 1.76
CA SER A 200 -23.06 4.58 2.13
C SER A 200 -23.69 3.31 2.70
N GLU A 201 -24.76 3.45 3.49
CA GLU A 201 -25.49 2.30 4.06
C GLU A 201 -26.10 1.41 2.97
N GLU A 202 -26.47 1.97 1.82
CA GLU A 202 -27.00 1.22 0.68
C GLU A 202 -26.04 0.11 0.20
N ILE A 203 -24.73 0.34 0.34
CA ILE A 203 -23.71 -0.65 -0.03
C ILE A 203 -23.81 -1.90 0.82
N ILE A 204 -23.92 -1.72 2.15
CA ILE A 204 -24.00 -2.88 3.06
C ILE A 204 -25.35 -3.56 2.96
N GLU A 205 -26.44 -2.84 2.73
CA GLU A 205 -27.76 -3.41 2.51
C GLU A 205 -27.78 -4.32 1.26
N LYS A 206 -27.26 -3.84 0.13
CA LYS A 206 -27.11 -4.65 -1.10
C LYS A 206 -26.20 -5.86 -0.87
N LYS A 207 -25.13 -5.70 -0.10
CA LYS A 207 -24.23 -6.82 0.23
C LYS A 207 -24.93 -7.88 1.07
N ILE A 208 -25.71 -7.47 2.07
CA ILE A 208 -26.47 -8.42 2.92
C ILE A 208 -27.51 -9.16 2.07
N ASP A 209 -28.22 -8.47 1.17
CA ASP A 209 -29.16 -9.12 0.25
C ASP A 209 -28.44 -10.17 -0.61
N LEU A 210 -27.29 -9.81 -1.19
CA LEU A 210 -26.47 -10.74 -1.98
C LEU A 210 -26.01 -11.96 -1.18
N LEU A 211 -25.55 -11.77 0.07
CA LEU A 211 -25.09 -12.85 0.94
C LEU A 211 -26.24 -13.72 1.47
N SER A 212 -27.45 -13.19 1.55
CA SER A 212 -28.63 -13.91 2.01
C SER A 212 -29.18 -14.92 1.00
N LYS A 213 -28.86 -14.74 -0.29
CA LYS A 213 -29.30 -15.64 -1.38
C LYS A 213 -28.61 -17.01 -1.26
N GLU A 214 -29.31 -18.05 -1.70
CA GLU A 214 -28.69 -19.36 -1.89
C GLU A 214 -27.72 -19.33 -3.08
N LYS A 215 -26.56 -19.92 -2.90
CA LYS A 215 -25.49 -19.95 -3.91
C LYS A 215 -24.86 -21.34 -3.99
N ASP A 216 -24.67 -21.83 -5.18
CA ASP A 216 -23.92 -23.08 -5.42
C ASP A 216 -22.43 -22.92 -5.10
N LYS A 217 -21.88 -21.71 -5.25
CA LYS A 217 -20.50 -21.37 -4.98
C LYS A 217 -20.37 -19.99 -4.36
N LEU A 218 -19.39 -19.80 -3.48
CA LEU A 218 -19.01 -18.49 -2.97
C LEU A 218 -17.86 -17.88 -3.79
N ILE A 219 -17.90 -16.56 -3.97
CA ILE A 219 -16.89 -15.77 -4.67
C ILE A 219 -15.87 -15.27 -3.66
N VAL A 220 -14.61 -15.65 -3.91
CA VAL A 220 -13.45 -15.24 -3.11
C VAL A 220 -12.56 -14.32 -3.93
N THR A 221 -12.03 -13.25 -3.33
CA THR A 221 -11.18 -12.30 -4.07
C THR A 221 -9.92 -11.94 -3.29
N THR A 222 -8.80 -11.80 -4.01
CA THR A 222 -7.56 -11.16 -3.54
C THR A 222 -7.12 -10.08 -4.53
N LEU A 223 -6.91 -8.86 -4.04
CA LEU A 223 -6.35 -7.74 -4.82
C LEU A 223 -4.87 -7.54 -4.45
N ALA A 224 -3.96 -8.02 -5.26
CA ALA A 224 -2.51 -7.87 -5.04
C ALA A 224 -1.70 -8.20 -6.30
N ALA A 225 -0.49 -7.63 -6.44
CA ALA A 225 0.45 -8.02 -7.48
C ALA A 225 0.65 -9.54 -7.52
N VAL A 226 0.59 -10.14 -8.70
CA VAL A 226 0.52 -11.61 -8.88
C VAL A 226 1.88 -12.28 -9.06
N ASP A 227 2.89 -11.52 -9.44
CA ASP A 227 4.28 -11.96 -9.61
C ASP A 227 5.07 -11.99 -8.29
N VAL A 228 4.50 -11.50 -7.20
CA VAL A 228 5.17 -11.33 -5.91
C VAL A 228 4.81 -12.45 -4.93
N LEU A 229 5.80 -13.29 -4.57
CA LEU A 229 5.60 -14.49 -3.74
C LEU A 229 4.97 -14.20 -2.37
N TYR A 230 5.39 -13.11 -1.71
CA TYR A 230 4.93 -12.78 -0.37
C TYR A 230 3.47 -12.32 -0.30
N LYS A 231 2.79 -12.12 -1.43
CA LYS A 231 1.35 -11.84 -1.47
C LYS A 231 0.49 -13.08 -1.21
N GLY A 232 1.04 -14.29 -1.37
CA GLY A 232 0.50 -15.52 -0.80
C GLY A 232 -0.70 -16.13 -1.53
N GLN A 233 -1.09 -15.65 -2.73
CA GLN A 233 -2.26 -16.16 -3.49
C GLN A 233 -2.20 -17.69 -3.70
N HIS A 234 -1.00 -18.25 -3.81
CA HIS A 234 -0.80 -19.70 -3.98
C HIS A 234 -1.33 -20.51 -2.79
N PHE A 235 -1.34 -19.99 -1.57
CA PHE A 235 -1.94 -20.66 -0.41
C PHE A 235 -3.46 -20.75 -0.55
N VAL A 236 -4.09 -19.73 -1.13
CA VAL A 236 -5.54 -19.74 -1.38
C VAL A 236 -5.89 -20.72 -2.50
N ILE A 237 -5.09 -20.78 -3.58
CA ILE A 237 -5.27 -21.77 -4.65
C ILE A 237 -5.21 -23.20 -4.08
N GLU A 238 -4.26 -23.49 -3.20
CA GLU A 238 -4.19 -24.78 -2.52
C GLU A 238 -5.39 -25.03 -1.61
N ALA A 239 -5.86 -23.99 -0.89
CA ALA A 239 -7.06 -24.10 -0.05
C ALA A 239 -8.31 -24.43 -0.88
N ILE A 240 -8.52 -23.76 -2.03
CA ILE A 240 -9.61 -24.05 -2.98
C ILE A 240 -9.57 -25.52 -3.43
N ALA A 241 -8.40 -26.04 -3.73
CA ALA A 241 -8.24 -27.45 -4.14
C ALA A 241 -8.63 -28.44 -3.01
N ARG A 242 -8.26 -28.12 -1.77
CA ARG A 242 -8.64 -28.94 -0.60
C ARG A 242 -10.15 -28.85 -0.32
N LEU A 243 -10.75 -27.67 -0.49
CA LEU A 243 -12.18 -27.43 -0.32
C LEU A 243 -13.00 -28.18 -1.39
N ARG A 244 -12.57 -28.15 -2.65
CA ARG A 244 -13.21 -28.91 -3.73
C ARG A 244 -13.27 -30.41 -3.44
N LYS A 245 -12.19 -30.98 -2.90
CA LYS A 245 -12.15 -32.40 -2.48
C LYS A 245 -13.14 -32.74 -1.37
N LYS A 246 -13.56 -31.73 -0.59
CA LYS A 246 -14.58 -31.85 0.47
C LYS A 246 -16.00 -31.55 -0.03
N GLY A 247 -16.18 -31.26 -1.32
CA GLY A 247 -17.48 -30.93 -1.90
C GLY A 247 -17.88 -29.46 -1.87
N TYR A 248 -17.02 -28.56 -1.35
CA TYR A 248 -17.29 -27.13 -1.34
C TYR A 248 -16.82 -26.47 -2.63
N LEU A 249 -17.66 -25.66 -3.25
CA LEU A 249 -17.37 -24.94 -4.48
C LEU A 249 -17.09 -23.46 -4.22
N PHE A 250 -15.98 -22.99 -4.75
CA PHE A 250 -15.56 -21.58 -4.68
C PHE A 250 -15.09 -21.13 -6.06
N GLU A 251 -15.31 -19.86 -6.37
CA GLU A 251 -14.68 -19.16 -7.47
C GLU A 251 -13.69 -18.15 -6.90
N TYR A 252 -12.42 -18.23 -7.30
CA TYR A 252 -11.36 -17.39 -6.74
C TYR A 252 -10.83 -16.39 -7.75
N HIS A 253 -11.14 -15.11 -7.53
CA HIS A 253 -10.67 -13.98 -8.32
C HIS A 253 -9.33 -13.47 -7.82
N VAL A 254 -8.37 -13.36 -8.73
CA VAL A 254 -7.02 -12.86 -8.47
C VAL A 254 -6.76 -11.67 -9.37
N ALA A 255 -6.95 -10.46 -8.81
CA ALA A 255 -6.74 -9.22 -9.54
C ALA A 255 -5.46 -8.52 -9.09
N GLY A 256 -4.67 -8.07 -10.05
CA GLY A 256 -3.43 -7.34 -9.82
C GLY A 256 -2.47 -7.40 -11.00
N ASP A 257 -1.52 -6.48 -10.99
CA ASP A 257 -0.44 -6.39 -11.98
C ASP A 257 0.59 -7.51 -11.80
N GLY A 258 1.27 -7.87 -12.89
CA GLY A 258 2.38 -8.81 -12.91
C GLY A 258 2.13 -10.07 -13.74
N ASP A 259 3.16 -10.92 -13.85
CA ASP A 259 3.11 -12.17 -14.59
C ASP A 259 2.33 -13.26 -13.82
N GLN A 260 1.21 -13.69 -14.40
CA GLN A 260 0.29 -14.67 -13.85
C GLN A 260 0.77 -16.13 -14.04
N THR A 261 1.79 -16.38 -14.85
CA THR A 261 2.22 -17.72 -15.29
C THR A 261 2.45 -18.68 -14.12
N ARG A 262 3.13 -18.21 -13.07
CA ARG A 262 3.40 -19.00 -11.87
C ARG A 262 2.12 -19.47 -11.17
N LEU A 263 1.16 -18.56 -10.96
CA LEU A 263 -0.09 -18.90 -10.26
C LEU A 263 -1.01 -19.78 -11.13
N LYS A 264 -1.06 -19.55 -12.45
CA LYS A 264 -1.77 -20.40 -13.41
C LYS A 264 -1.24 -21.83 -13.40
N ASN A 265 0.09 -22.00 -13.36
CA ASN A 265 0.72 -23.32 -13.26
C ASN A 265 0.40 -24.00 -11.93
N ILE A 266 0.35 -23.26 -10.83
CA ILE A 266 -0.06 -23.78 -9.52
C ILE A 266 -1.53 -24.24 -9.56
N ALA A 267 -2.45 -23.44 -10.11
CA ALA A 267 -3.86 -23.80 -10.24
C ALA A 267 -4.06 -25.06 -11.10
N LYS A 268 -3.33 -25.19 -12.20
CA LYS A 268 -3.32 -26.42 -13.03
C LYS A 268 -2.82 -27.65 -12.24
N ARG A 269 -1.70 -27.51 -11.53
CA ARG A 269 -1.12 -28.60 -10.71
C ARG A 269 -2.07 -29.10 -9.63
N PHE A 270 -2.86 -28.20 -9.03
CA PHE A 270 -3.85 -28.55 -8.02
C PHE A 270 -5.21 -28.96 -8.63
N GLY A 271 -5.38 -28.93 -9.95
CA GLY A 271 -6.61 -29.33 -10.64
C GLY A 271 -7.78 -28.35 -10.50
N VAL A 272 -7.50 -27.07 -10.15
CA VAL A 272 -8.52 -26.04 -9.90
C VAL A 272 -8.44 -24.86 -10.88
N ALA A 273 -7.84 -25.06 -12.04
CA ALA A 273 -7.66 -23.99 -13.03
C ALA A 273 -8.98 -23.34 -13.46
N GLN A 274 -10.08 -24.08 -13.49
CA GLN A 274 -11.42 -23.58 -13.84
C GLN A 274 -12.09 -22.76 -12.72
N GLN A 275 -11.57 -22.84 -11.49
CA GLN A 275 -12.09 -22.14 -10.32
C GLN A 275 -11.28 -20.87 -10.00
N VAL A 276 -10.13 -20.65 -10.65
CA VAL A 276 -9.26 -19.50 -10.42
C VAL A 276 -9.29 -18.58 -11.62
N ILE A 277 -9.88 -17.41 -11.43
CA ILE A 277 -10.05 -16.37 -12.44
C ILE A 277 -8.93 -15.34 -12.26
N PHE A 278 -8.22 -15.00 -13.31
CA PHE A 278 -7.17 -13.98 -13.30
C PHE A 278 -7.66 -12.72 -14.00
N ASP A 279 -8.10 -11.74 -13.21
CA ASP A 279 -8.74 -10.53 -13.72
C ASP A 279 -7.73 -9.50 -14.28
N GLY A 280 -6.43 -9.72 -14.04
CA GLY A 280 -5.40 -8.79 -14.46
C GLY A 280 -5.40 -7.49 -13.66
N MET A 281 -4.87 -6.43 -14.26
CA MET A 281 -4.85 -5.10 -13.67
C MET A 281 -6.20 -4.40 -13.89
N LEU A 282 -6.92 -4.14 -12.81
CA LEU A 282 -8.22 -3.48 -12.82
C LEU A 282 -8.10 -1.99 -12.52
N ASN A 283 -9.00 -1.21 -13.10
CA ASN A 283 -9.17 0.19 -12.72
C ASN A 283 -10.00 0.33 -11.42
N ALA A 284 -10.07 1.53 -10.83
CA ALA A 284 -10.75 1.73 -9.55
C ALA A 284 -12.23 1.29 -9.57
N ASN A 285 -12.97 1.61 -10.64
CA ASN A 285 -14.37 1.22 -10.76
C ASN A 285 -14.52 -0.30 -10.89
N GLN A 286 -13.70 -0.93 -11.74
CA GLN A 286 -13.66 -2.39 -11.87
C GLN A 286 -13.29 -3.11 -10.58
N VAL A 287 -12.39 -2.52 -9.77
CA VAL A 287 -12.09 -3.05 -8.42
C VAL A 287 -13.33 -3.04 -7.55
N TYR A 288 -14.09 -1.94 -7.53
CA TYR A 288 -15.32 -1.85 -6.74
C TYR A 288 -16.40 -2.80 -7.26
N GLU A 289 -16.59 -2.90 -8.57
CA GLU A 289 -17.52 -3.87 -9.19
C GLU A 289 -17.19 -5.32 -8.81
N LEU A 290 -15.90 -5.68 -8.84
CA LEU A 290 -15.45 -7.00 -8.40
C LEU A 290 -15.73 -7.23 -6.92
N LEU A 291 -15.43 -6.25 -6.07
CA LEU A 291 -15.66 -6.34 -4.64
C LEU A 291 -17.15 -6.36 -4.28
N ASP A 292 -18.01 -5.68 -5.04
CA ASP A 292 -19.46 -5.72 -4.86
C ASP A 292 -20.03 -7.13 -5.06
N ASN A 293 -19.45 -7.91 -5.95
CA ASN A 293 -19.82 -9.30 -6.22
C ASN A 293 -19.06 -10.31 -5.35
N THR A 294 -18.07 -9.89 -4.57
CA THR A 294 -17.25 -10.74 -3.71
C THR A 294 -17.96 -11.07 -2.39
N ASP A 295 -18.03 -12.35 -2.04
CA ASP A 295 -18.54 -12.80 -0.75
C ASP A 295 -17.46 -12.71 0.33
N ILE A 296 -16.28 -13.24 0.04
CA ILE A 296 -15.15 -13.32 0.95
C ILE A 296 -13.93 -12.65 0.31
N TYR A 297 -13.41 -11.63 0.96
CA TYR A 297 -12.11 -11.09 0.60
C TYR A 297 -11.02 -11.76 1.44
N ILE A 298 -9.96 -12.27 0.84
CA ILE A 298 -8.87 -12.90 1.56
C ILE A 298 -7.54 -12.21 1.28
N GLN A 299 -6.79 -11.82 2.34
CA GLN A 299 -5.45 -11.25 2.26
C GLN A 299 -4.42 -12.23 2.81
N PRO A 300 -3.84 -13.12 1.97
CA PRO A 300 -2.95 -14.20 2.43
C PRO A 300 -1.48 -13.77 2.54
N SER A 301 -1.21 -12.48 2.57
CA SER A 301 0.14 -11.91 2.52
C SER A 301 1.03 -12.35 3.69
N LEU A 302 2.30 -12.57 3.42
CA LEU A 302 3.32 -12.82 4.44
C LEU A 302 3.84 -11.53 5.10
N THR A 303 3.66 -10.39 4.43
CA THR A 303 4.06 -9.07 4.93
C THR A 303 3.15 -7.98 4.38
N GLU A 304 2.78 -7.04 5.24
CA GLU A 304 2.03 -5.82 4.88
C GLU A 304 2.40 -4.66 5.81
N GLY A 305 2.20 -3.42 5.33
CA GLY A 305 2.12 -2.24 6.20
C GLY A 305 0.71 -2.13 6.80
N LEU A 306 -0.16 -1.38 6.13
CA LEU A 306 -1.61 -1.43 6.27
C LEU A 306 -2.19 -1.62 4.86
N PRO A 307 -2.75 -2.79 4.51
CA PRO A 307 -3.16 -3.08 3.14
C PRO A 307 -4.41 -2.30 2.74
N ARG A 308 -4.29 -1.43 1.75
CA ARG A 308 -5.40 -0.64 1.20
C ARG A 308 -6.52 -1.53 0.66
N ALA A 309 -6.15 -2.58 -0.06
CA ALA A 309 -7.09 -3.52 -0.66
C ALA A 309 -8.03 -4.19 0.37
N VAL A 310 -7.55 -4.46 1.58
CA VAL A 310 -8.41 -4.93 2.69
C VAL A 310 -9.43 -3.87 3.07
N ILE A 311 -9.01 -2.60 3.18
CA ILE A 311 -9.91 -1.50 3.55
C ILE A 311 -10.93 -1.24 2.43
N GLU A 312 -10.51 -1.33 1.18
CA GLU A 312 -11.39 -1.24 0.01
C GLU A 312 -12.45 -2.36 0.04
N ALA A 313 -12.04 -3.62 0.29
CA ALA A 313 -12.97 -4.74 0.42
C ALA A 313 -13.94 -4.57 1.60
N MET A 314 -13.44 -4.11 2.75
CA MET A 314 -14.26 -3.79 3.91
C MET A 314 -15.31 -2.71 3.59
N SER A 315 -14.95 -1.69 2.82
CA SER A 315 -15.86 -0.60 2.42
C SER A 315 -16.97 -1.06 1.48
N ARG A 316 -16.81 -2.21 0.83
CA ARG A 316 -17.82 -2.87 -0.01
C ARG A 316 -18.57 -4.00 0.73
N GLY A 317 -18.38 -4.09 2.06
CA GLY A 317 -19.04 -5.07 2.90
C GLY A 317 -18.61 -6.52 2.65
N CYS A 318 -17.43 -6.78 2.11
CA CYS A 318 -16.92 -8.15 2.03
C CYS A 318 -16.65 -8.70 3.43
N ALA A 319 -16.97 -9.97 3.68
CA ALA A 319 -16.41 -10.68 4.82
C ALA A 319 -14.89 -10.86 4.59
N VAL A 320 -14.07 -10.53 5.59
CA VAL A 320 -12.62 -10.47 5.39
C VAL A 320 -11.89 -11.54 6.17
N LEU A 321 -11.08 -12.33 5.48
CA LEU A 321 -10.07 -13.23 6.06
C LEU A 321 -8.67 -12.66 5.84
N GLY A 322 -7.80 -12.76 6.83
CA GLY A 322 -6.44 -12.22 6.70
C GLY A 322 -5.39 -12.96 7.51
N THR A 323 -4.14 -12.81 7.10
CA THR A 323 -3.02 -13.35 7.88
C THR A 323 -2.68 -12.48 9.08
N LYS A 324 -1.94 -13.05 10.04
CA LYS A 324 -1.31 -12.29 11.13
C LYS A 324 -0.07 -11.54 10.62
N ALA A 325 -0.20 -10.77 9.52
CA ALA A 325 0.89 -10.01 8.92
C ALA A 325 0.65 -8.51 9.00
N GLY A 326 1.62 -7.77 9.52
CA GLY A 326 1.58 -6.32 9.55
C GLY A 326 0.31 -5.76 10.19
N GLY A 327 -0.24 -4.73 9.55
CA GLY A 327 -1.48 -4.07 9.95
C GLY A 327 -2.76 -4.82 9.59
N ILE A 328 -2.71 -6.01 8.98
CA ILE A 328 -3.90 -6.82 8.71
C ILE A 328 -4.65 -7.11 10.03
N SER A 329 -3.91 -7.42 11.10
CA SER A 329 -4.49 -7.70 12.42
C SER A 329 -5.22 -6.51 13.06
N GLU A 330 -5.06 -5.31 12.55
CA GLU A 330 -5.80 -4.12 13.00
C GLU A 330 -7.15 -3.99 12.28
N LEU A 331 -7.25 -4.54 11.08
CA LEU A 331 -8.42 -4.44 10.20
C LEU A 331 -9.37 -5.62 10.39
N VAL A 332 -8.83 -6.83 10.44
CA VAL A 332 -9.60 -8.07 10.45
C VAL A 332 -9.96 -8.48 11.89
N GLY A 333 -11.15 -9.02 12.09
CA GLY A 333 -11.59 -9.59 13.38
C GLY A 333 -10.66 -10.75 13.80
N LYS A 334 -10.42 -10.90 15.10
CA LYS A 334 -9.47 -11.90 15.64
C LYS A 334 -9.79 -13.34 15.21
N ASP A 335 -11.07 -13.65 15.09
CA ASP A 335 -11.56 -14.99 14.74
C ASP A 335 -11.41 -15.31 13.25
N PHE A 336 -11.09 -14.30 12.42
CA PHE A 336 -10.93 -14.40 10.99
C PHE A 336 -9.47 -14.23 10.54
N ILE A 337 -8.53 -14.30 11.50
CA ILE A 337 -7.08 -14.22 11.25
C ILE A 337 -6.50 -15.63 11.28
N PHE A 338 -5.71 -15.95 10.26
CA PHE A 338 -4.94 -17.19 10.15
C PHE A 338 -3.43 -16.95 10.17
N ARG A 339 -2.65 -17.98 10.55
CA ARG A 339 -1.19 -17.92 10.53
C ARG A 339 -0.66 -17.87 9.09
N ARG A 340 0.41 -17.11 8.88
CA ARG A 340 1.07 -16.95 7.59
C ARG A 340 1.38 -18.31 6.95
N GLY A 341 0.90 -18.54 5.72
CA GLY A 341 1.10 -19.77 4.96
C GLY A 341 0.34 -21.01 5.46
N ASN A 342 -0.54 -20.87 6.45
CA ASN A 342 -1.30 -21.99 6.99
C ASN A 342 -2.56 -22.27 6.18
N VAL A 343 -2.45 -23.10 5.17
CA VAL A 343 -3.54 -23.49 4.28
C VAL A 343 -4.70 -24.17 5.03
N THR A 344 -4.40 -24.95 6.07
CA THR A 344 -5.43 -25.65 6.86
C THR A 344 -6.33 -24.64 7.60
N GLU A 345 -5.76 -23.58 8.17
CA GLU A 345 -6.55 -22.52 8.81
C GLU A 345 -7.40 -21.76 7.80
N ILE A 346 -6.88 -21.49 6.58
CA ILE A 346 -7.67 -20.90 5.49
C ILE A 346 -8.89 -21.78 5.18
N VAL A 347 -8.66 -23.09 4.96
CA VAL A 347 -9.75 -24.04 4.69
C VAL A 347 -10.80 -24.02 5.80
N ASN A 348 -10.38 -24.09 7.07
CA ASN A 348 -11.30 -24.13 8.20
C ASN A 348 -12.14 -22.86 8.32
N LEU A 349 -11.55 -21.68 8.08
CA LEU A 349 -12.28 -20.41 8.11
C LEU A 349 -13.26 -20.28 6.95
N MET A 350 -12.89 -20.73 5.75
CA MET A 350 -13.77 -20.73 4.60
C MET A 350 -14.96 -21.70 4.79
N VAL A 351 -14.72 -22.89 5.37
CA VAL A 351 -15.80 -23.84 5.73
C VAL A 351 -16.77 -23.21 6.73
N LYS A 352 -16.28 -22.54 7.77
CA LYS A 352 -17.13 -21.84 8.74
C LYS A 352 -18.09 -20.85 8.08
N PHE A 353 -17.64 -20.13 7.05
CA PHE A 353 -18.49 -19.18 6.34
C PHE A 353 -19.53 -19.86 5.44
N VAL A 354 -19.18 -21.00 4.82
CA VAL A 354 -20.16 -21.77 4.05
C VAL A 354 -21.23 -22.40 4.95
N GLU A 355 -20.81 -23.00 6.07
CA GLU A 355 -21.72 -23.70 7.00
C GLU A 355 -22.52 -22.77 7.89
N ASN A 356 -22.08 -21.51 8.04
CA ASN A 356 -22.75 -20.52 8.88
C ASN A 356 -22.92 -19.18 8.14
N LYS A 357 -23.99 -19.08 7.36
CA LYS A 357 -24.37 -17.87 6.61
C LYS A 357 -24.55 -16.66 7.53
N ALA A 358 -25.08 -16.84 8.74
CA ALA A 358 -25.23 -15.76 9.70
C ALA A 358 -23.88 -15.17 10.12
N LEU A 359 -22.86 -16.02 10.33
CA LEU A 359 -21.49 -15.60 10.64
C LEU A 359 -20.84 -14.83 9.47
N LEU A 360 -21.09 -15.28 8.23
CA LEU A 360 -20.62 -14.58 7.02
C LEU A 360 -21.20 -13.16 6.94
N ILE A 361 -22.52 -13.02 7.17
CA ILE A 361 -23.22 -11.72 7.17
C ILE A 361 -22.74 -10.83 8.33
N GLU A 362 -22.56 -11.39 9.52
CA GLU A 362 -22.04 -10.65 10.67
C GLU A 362 -20.63 -10.12 10.41
N SER A 363 -19.73 -10.96 9.90
CA SER A 363 -18.37 -10.55 9.50
C SER A 363 -18.39 -9.45 8.43
N SER A 364 -19.32 -9.51 7.48
CA SER A 364 -19.55 -8.47 6.48
C SER A 364 -19.91 -7.12 7.12
N LYS A 365 -20.91 -7.11 8.02
CA LYS A 365 -21.36 -5.91 8.75
C LYS A 365 -20.25 -5.29 9.60
N GLU A 366 -19.49 -6.13 10.33
CA GLU A 366 -18.37 -5.66 11.16
C GLU A 366 -17.26 -5.05 10.31
N SER A 367 -16.91 -5.68 9.18
CA SER A 367 -15.92 -5.18 8.23
C SER A 367 -16.33 -3.81 7.69
N PHE A 368 -17.57 -3.67 7.23
CA PHE A 368 -18.11 -2.40 6.74
C PHE A 368 -18.11 -1.30 7.82
N LYS A 369 -18.55 -1.62 9.03
CA LYS A 369 -18.51 -0.68 10.16
C LYS A 369 -17.10 -0.16 10.44
N LYS A 370 -16.10 -1.05 10.41
CA LYS A 370 -14.69 -0.67 10.60
C LYS A 370 -14.17 0.18 9.44
N ALA A 371 -14.62 -0.05 8.20
CA ALA A 371 -14.17 0.72 7.04
C ALA A 371 -14.53 2.22 7.14
N LYS A 372 -15.62 2.58 7.81
CA LYS A 372 -16.09 3.98 7.95
C LYS A 372 -15.03 4.92 8.53
N ILE A 373 -14.15 4.44 9.42
CA ILE A 373 -13.08 5.28 10.00
C ILE A 373 -12.00 5.69 8.97
N PHE A 374 -12.00 5.04 7.80
CA PHE A 374 -11.10 5.33 6.68
C PHE A 374 -11.78 6.20 5.61
N ASN A 375 -12.97 6.75 5.87
CA ASN A 375 -13.60 7.69 4.95
C ASN A 375 -12.69 8.89 4.71
N LYS A 376 -12.73 9.41 3.47
CA LYS A 376 -11.89 10.49 2.99
C LYS A 376 -11.93 11.69 3.93
N ASP A 377 -13.12 12.14 4.33
CA ASP A 377 -13.29 13.33 5.18
C ASP A 377 -12.66 13.17 6.56
N ILE A 378 -12.74 11.95 7.14
CA ILE A 378 -12.11 11.64 8.42
C ILE A 378 -10.58 11.66 8.30
N LEU A 379 -10.04 11.05 7.25
CA LEU A 379 -8.59 11.03 7.02
C LEU A 379 -8.06 12.42 6.68
N ASP A 380 -8.78 13.21 5.90
CA ASP A 380 -8.39 14.56 5.52
C ASP A 380 -8.47 15.51 6.72
N SER A 381 -9.49 15.40 7.57
CA SER A 381 -9.58 16.17 8.82
C SER A 381 -8.41 15.88 9.77
N ARG A 382 -8.04 14.60 9.96
CA ARG A 382 -6.87 14.21 10.77
C ARG A 382 -5.58 14.79 10.19
N ARG A 383 -5.44 14.73 8.86
CA ARG A 383 -4.27 15.24 8.16
C ARG A 383 -4.18 16.76 8.28
N LYS A 384 -5.31 17.45 8.14
CA LYS A 384 -5.39 18.89 8.30
C LYS A 384 -4.88 19.34 9.67
N VAL A 385 -5.43 18.76 10.75
CA VAL A 385 -5.00 19.08 12.12
C VAL A 385 -3.50 18.86 12.32
N PHE A 386 -2.96 17.75 11.81
CA PHE A 386 -1.54 17.47 11.91
C PHE A 386 -0.68 18.46 11.13
N TYR A 387 -1.09 18.82 9.92
CA TYR A 387 -0.38 19.79 9.08
C TYR A 387 -0.49 21.21 9.63
N ASP A 388 -1.63 21.60 10.20
CA ASP A 388 -1.78 22.89 10.87
C ASP A 388 -0.80 23.04 12.04
N THR A 389 -0.68 22.00 12.88
CA THR A 389 0.30 21.97 13.97
C THR A 389 1.73 22.06 13.44
N PHE A 390 2.05 21.29 12.36
CA PHE A 390 3.36 21.35 11.74
C PHE A 390 3.69 22.75 11.20
N VAL A 391 2.76 23.39 10.50
CA VAL A 391 2.95 24.71 9.91
C VAL A 391 3.11 25.76 11.02
N ALA A 392 2.24 25.76 12.02
CA ALA A 392 2.28 26.73 13.13
C ALA A 392 3.66 26.70 13.83
N GLU A 393 4.13 25.53 14.25
CA GLU A 393 5.40 25.38 14.97
C GLU A 393 6.66 25.66 14.13
N ASN A 394 6.55 25.68 12.79
CA ASN A 394 7.67 25.96 11.89
C ASN A 394 7.55 27.33 11.19
N SER A 395 6.47 28.07 11.41
CA SER A 395 6.29 29.43 10.84
C SER A 395 7.08 30.49 11.61
N GLU A 396 7.37 30.24 12.88
CA GLU A 396 8.09 31.18 13.75
C GLU A 396 9.63 31.06 13.65
N LYS A 397 10.14 30.10 12.91
CA LYS A 397 11.57 29.90 12.65
C LYS A 397 11.94 30.35 11.24
#